data_29f81fb705e0259e80e617f802f6d446
#
_entry.id   29f81fb705e0259e80e617f802f6d446
#
_cell.length_a   1.000
_cell.length_b   1.000
_cell.length_c   1.000
_cell.angle_alpha   90.00
_cell.angle_beta   90.00
_cell.angle_gamma   90.00
#
_symmetry.space_group_name_H-M   'P 1'
#
loop_
_entity.id
_entity.type
_entity.pdbx_description
1 polymer ?
#
loop_
_entity_poly.entity_id
_entity_poly.type
_entity_poly.pdbx_seq_one_letter_code
_entity_poly.pdbx_strand_id
1 'polypeptide(L)'
;MMGQRWMLAGWMACAGVGLATSPLVALAQTSLDATATQSSSEQGVTVKVTAKSIGLPARQWEFAVVLDTHSADLSDDLSQSATLTTDDGRTFKPAGWLGAPPGGHHREGVLAFEVPAPRPGVIELRIDRPGESAPRIFRWQL
;
A
#
# COMPACT_ATOMS: atom_id res chain seq x y z
N MET A 1 21.07 75.16 -46.13
CA MET A 1 21.37 75.91 -44.94
C MET A 1 21.13 75.05 -43.75
N MET A 2 22.21 74.81 -43.04
CA MET A 2 22.30 74.61 -41.59
C MET A 2 21.26 73.62 -40.98
N GLY A 3 21.61 72.70 -40.26
CA GLY A 3 22.82 72.33 -39.51
C GLY A 3 22.44 71.59 -38.29
N GLN A 4 23.43 70.80 -37.80
CA GLN A 4 23.59 70.33 -36.47
C GLN A 4 22.79 69.03 -36.14
N ARG A 5 23.47 67.88 -36.13
CA ARG A 5 24.42 67.30 -35.15
C ARG A 5 23.84 67.27 -33.74
N TRP A 6 23.79 66.09 -33.18
CA TRP A 6 24.31 65.63 -31.86
C TRP A 6 23.63 64.35 -31.46
N MET A 7 24.40 63.36 -31.36
CA MET A 7 25.04 62.55 -30.30
C MET A 7 24.17 61.47 -29.66
N LEU A 8 24.57 60.31 -29.97
CA LEU A 8 25.00 59.20 -29.09
C LEU A 8 24.53 59.26 -27.65
N ALA A 9 23.73 58.32 -27.21
CA ALA A 9 23.82 57.71 -25.92
C ALA A 9 23.39 56.27 -26.03
N GLY A 10 24.37 55.37 -25.93
CA GLY A 10 24.14 53.93 -25.84
C GLY A 10 23.58 53.60 -24.45
N TRP A 11 22.62 52.80 -24.44
CA TRP A 11 22.23 52.09 -23.22
C TRP A 11 22.31 50.60 -23.50
N MET A 12 23.32 49.97 -22.97
CA MET A 12 23.44 48.54 -22.80
C MET A 12 22.35 48.11 -21.83
N ALA A 13 21.34 47.42 -22.35
CA ALA A 13 20.43 46.63 -21.53
C ALA A 13 21.03 45.23 -21.42
N CYS A 14 21.66 44.98 -20.29
CA CYS A 14 21.99 43.59 -19.89
C CYS A 14 20.70 42.81 -19.69
N ALA A 15 20.37 41.97 -20.65
CA ALA A 15 19.34 40.94 -20.47
C ALA A 15 19.88 39.88 -19.50
N GLY A 16 19.55 40.01 -18.23
CA GLY A 16 19.73 38.94 -17.24
C GLY A 16 18.83 37.78 -17.58
N VAL A 17 19.41 36.73 -18.12
CA VAL A 17 18.72 35.41 -18.24
C VAL A 17 18.62 34.82 -16.84
N GLY A 18 17.50 35.06 -16.19
CA GLY A 18 17.15 34.40 -14.95
C GLY A 18 16.85 32.90 -15.24
N LEU A 19 17.81 32.05 -14.94
CA LEU A 19 17.58 30.63 -14.87
C LEU A 19 16.63 30.35 -13.70
N ALA A 20 15.36 30.21 -13.99
CA ALA A 20 14.38 29.67 -13.06
C ALA A 20 14.69 28.21 -12.84
N THR A 21 15.44 27.89 -11.80
CA THR A 21 15.58 26.53 -11.30
C THR A 21 14.29 26.15 -10.60
N SER A 22 13.38 25.53 -11.32
CA SER A 22 12.23 24.87 -10.72
C SER A 22 12.75 23.72 -9.86
N PRO A 23 12.42 23.65 -8.57
CA PRO A 23 12.72 22.46 -7.79
C PRO A 23 11.86 21.32 -8.35
N LEU A 24 12.52 20.32 -8.92
CA LEU A 24 11.89 19.03 -9.14
C LEU A 24 11.51 18.49 -7.75
N VAL A 25 10.25 18.58 -7.41
CA VAL A 25 9.71 17.81 -6.29
C VAL A 25 9.77 16.34 -6.73
N ALA A 26 10.83 15.67 -6.33
CA ALA A 26 10.90 14.24 -6.43
C ALA A 26 9.81 13.68 -5.52
N LEU A 27 8.69 13.29 -6.10
CA LEU A 27 7.75 12.40 -5.44
C LEU A 27 8.52 11.12 -5.14
N ALA A 28 8.91 10.96 -3.88
CA ALA A 28 9.43 9.71 -3.39
C ALA A 28 8.32 8.68 -3.62
N GLN A 29 8.44 7.90 -4.69
CA GLN A 29 7.68 6.68 -4.87
C GLN A 29 8.17 5.75 -3.78
N THR A 30 7.43 5.66 -2.68
CA THR A 30 7.58 4.59 -1.73
C THR A 30 7.20 3.33 -2.48
N SER A 31 8.18 2.64 -3.04
CA SER A 31 8.01 1.27 -3.48
C SER A 31 7.62 0.50 -2.23
N LEU A 32 6.34 0.17 -2.12
CA LEU A 32 5.87 -0.77 -1.11
C LEU A 32 6.54 -2.09 -1.46
N ASP A 33 7.54 -2.44 -0.65
CA ASP A 33 8.24 -3.71 -0.80
C ASP A 33 7.18 -4.81 -0.76
N ALA A 34 7.12 -5.65 -1.79
CA ALA A 34 6.10 -6.67 -1.93
C ALA A 34 6.07 -7.66 -0.74
N THR A 35 7.09 -7.60 0.12
CA THR A 35 7.22 -8.40 1.34
C THR A 35 7.13 -7.58 2.63
N ALA A 36 6.92 -6.25 2.54
CA ALA A 36 6.83 -5.41 3.73
C ALA A 36 5.63 -5.79 4.60
N THR A 37 5.86 -5.84 5.91
CA THR A 37 4.78 -6.00 6.89
C THR A 37 3.97 -4.72 6.95
N GLN A 38 2.66 -4.84 6.77
CA GLN A 38 1.70 -3.76 6.97
C GLN A 38 0.97 -3.96 8.30
N SER A 39 0.59 -2.88 8.95
CA SER A 39 -0.06 -2.91 10.26
C SER A 39 -1.23 -1.96 10.31
N SER A 40 -2.32 -2.41 10.94
CA SER A 40 -3.50 -1.61 11.24
C SER A 40 -3.86 -1.79 12.72
N SER A 41 -4.07 -0.69 13.44
CA SER A 41 -4.44 -0.72 14.87
C SER A 41 -5.72 0.08 15.06
N GLU A 42 -6.81 -0.59 15.37
CA GLU A 42 -8.13 -0.01 15.58
C GLU A 42 -8.85 -0.77 16.71
N GLN A 43 -9.68 -0.07 17.45
CA GLN A 43 -10.50 -0.62 18.55
C GLN A 43 -9.72 -1.53 19.52
N GLY A 44 -8.46 -1.18 19.82
CA GLY A 44 -7.63 -1.94 20.76
C GLY A 44 -7.05 -3.24 20.20
N VAL A 45 -7.21 -3.49 18.89
CA VAL A 45 -6.63 -4.65 18.21
C VAL A 45 -5.66 -4.20 17.13
N THR A 46 -4.47 -4.76 17.16
CA THR A 46 -3.46 -4.58 16.10
C THR A 46 -3.45 -5.81 15.20
N VAL A 47 -3.60 -5.59 13.91
CA VAL A 47 -3.46 -6.61 12.86
C VAL A 47 -2.23 -6.29 12.04
N LYS A 48 -1.31 -7.25 11.94
CA LYS A 48 -0.11 -7.17 11.10
C LYS A 48 -0.20 -8.22 10.02
N VAL A 49 0.09 -7.83 8.79
CA VAL A 49 0.08 -8.73 7.64
C VAL A 49 1.39 -8.61 6.88
N THR A 50 2.01 -9.74 6.62
CA THR A 50 3.23 -9.86 5.82
C THR A 50 2.97 -10.79 4.65
N ALA A 51 3.12 -10.31 3.42
CA ALA A 51 3.09 -11.16 2.25
C ALA A 51 4.34 -12.05 2.24
N LYS A 52 4.16 -13.36 2.32
CA LYS A 52 5.26 -14.32 2.37
C LYS A 52 5.60 -14.90 0.99
N SER A 53 4.58 -15.19 0.21
CA SER A 53 4.73 -15.79 -1.11
C SER A 53 3.63 -15.24 -2.01
N ILE A 54 3.94 -14.17 -2.73
CA ILE A 54 3.06 -13.56 -3.73
C ILE A 54 3.85 -13.34 -5.04
N GLY A 55 3.14 -13.21 -6.15
CA GLY A 55 3.81 -13.06 -7.45
C GLY A 55 4.33 -14.36 -8.03
N LEU A 56 5.31 -14.28 -8.95
CA LEU A 56 5.95 -15.44 -9.59
C LEU A 56 7.16 -15.92 -8.77
N PRO A 57 7.42 -17.24 -8.68
CA PRO A 57 6.73 -18.37 -9.29
C PRO A 57 5.71 -19.05 -8.37
N ALA A 58 5.17 -18.34 -7.36
CA ALA A 58 4.31 -18.93 -6.34
C ALA A 58 3.10 -19.67 -6.97
N ARG A 59 2.82 -20.87 -6.45
CA ARG A 59 1.65 -21.67 -6.82
C ARG A 59 0.47 -21.41 -5.90
N GLN A 60 0.73 -20.90 -4.72
CA GLN A 60 -0.23 -20.48 -3.71
C GLN A 60 0.28 -19.18 -3.11
N TRP A 61 -0.60 -18.25 -2.87
CA TRP A 61 -0.24 -16.99 -2.20
C TRP A 61 -0.48 -17.09 -0.71
N GLU A 62 0.51 -16.67 0.06
CA GLU A 62 0.52 -16.80 1.51
C GLU A 62 0.76 -15.45 2.19
N PHE A 63 -0.05 -15.19 3.19
CA PHE A 63 0.04 -14.01 4.04
C PHE A 63 0.16 -14.45 5.50
N ALA A 64 1.27 -14.12 6.13
CA ALA A 64 1.39 -14.25 7.57
C ALA A 64 0.56 -13.16 8.24
N VAL A 65 -0.32 -13.54 9.15
CA VAL A 65 -1.20 -12.64 9.88
C VAL A 65 -0.95 -12.81 11.37
N VAL A 66 -0.78 -11.67 12.06
CA VAL A 66 -0.68 -11.60 13.52
C VAL A 66 -1.73 -10.64 14.03
N LEU A 67 -2.50 -11.08 15.02
CA LEU A 67 -3.47 -10.27 15.75
C LEU A 67 -3.03 -10.18 17.22
N ASP A 68 -2.97 -8.96 17.72
CA ASP A 68 -2.63 -8.66 19.11
C ASP A 68 -3.67 -7.74 19.72
N THR A 69 -4.05 -8.01 20.97
CA THR A 69 -4.91 -7.14 21.77
C THR A 69 -4.57 -7.23 23.23
N HIS A 70 -4.94 -6.20 24.01
CA HIS A 70 -4.87 -6.19 25.48
C HIS A 70 -6.25 -6.14 26.13
N SER A 71 -7.31 -5.94 25.38
CA SER A 71 -8.63 -5.63 25.92
C SER A 71 -9.80 -6.34 25.26
N ALA A 72 -9.55 -7.05 24.16
CA ALA A 72 -10.59 -7.74 23.39
C ALA A 72 -10.32 -9.25 23.32
N ASP A 73 -11.30 -10.00 22.81
CA ASP A 73 -11.12 -11.41 22.45
C ASP A 73 -11.00 -11.52 20.93
N LEU A 74 -10.03 -12.31 20.45
CA LEU A 74 -9.75 -12.51 19.03
C LEU A 74 -10.57 -13.68 18.50
N SER A 75 -11.90 -13.54 18.52
CA SER A 75 -12.86 -14.59 18.16
C SER A 75 -13.09 -14.75 16.65
N ASP A 76 -12.47 -13.95 15.82
CA ASP A 76 -12.66 -13.94 14.36
C ASP A 76 -12.27 -15.29 13.73
N ASP A 77 -13.10 -15.80 12.83
CA ASP A 77 -12.68 -16.86 11.91
C ASP A 77 -12.06 -16.25 10.65
N LEU A 78 -10.73 -16.20 10.60
CA LEU A 78 -10.00 -15.59 9.50
C LEU A 78 -10.22 -16.30 8.16
N SER A 79 -10.60 -17.56 8.15
CA SER A 79 -10.95 -18.29 6.92
C SER A 79 -12.23 -17.76 6.28
N GLN A 80 -13.12 -17.17 7.09
CA GLN A 80 -14.39 -16.60 6.63
C GLN A 80 -14.32 -15.07 6.50
N SER A 81 -13.62 -14.40 7.42
CA SER A 81 -13.58 -12.95 7.51
C SER A 81 -12.56 -12.30 6.57
N ALA A 82 -11.58 -13.05 6.07
CA ALA A 82 -10.63 -12.53 5.09
C ALA A 82 -11.14 -12.68 3.65
N THR A 83 -10.76 -11.72 2.81
CA THR A 83 -11.06 -11.72 1.37
C THR A 83 -9.91 -11.07 0.62
N LEU A 84 -9.39 -11.73 -0.40
CA LEU A 84 -8.43 -11.15 -1.33
C LEU A 84 -9.20 -10.54 -2.51
N THR A 85 -8.94 -9.27 -2.81
CA THR A 85 -9.54 -8.54 -3.93
C THR A 85 -8.45 -8.13 -4.92
N THR A 86 -8.69 -8.26 -6.19
CA THR A 86 -7.78 -7.86 -7.27
C THR A 86 -8.18 -6.51 -7.87
N ASP A 87 -7.27 -5.87 -8.61
CA ASP A 87 -7.48 -4.59 -9.26
C ASP A 87 -8.62 -4.60 -10.31
N ASP A 88 -8.92 -5.76 -10.87
CA ASP A 88 -10.08 -5.98 -11.77
C ASP A 88 -11.39 -6.32 -11.04
N GLY A 89 -11.39 -6.26 -9.69
CA GLY A 89 -12.58 -6.43 -8.86
C GLY A 89 -12.96 -7.88 -8.53
N ARG A 90 -12.16 -8.87 -8.92
CA ARG A 90 -12.40 -10.27 -8.51
C ARG A 90 -12.09 -10.44 -7.03
N THR A 91 -12.83 -11.32 -6.38
CA THR A 91 -12.68 -11.62 -4.95
C THR A 91 -12.45 -13.10 -4.73
N PHE A 92 -11.58 -13.43 -3.78
CA PHE A 92 -11.21 -14.80 -3.44
C PHE A 92 -11.28 -14.98 -1.93
N LYS A 93 -11.85 -16.10 -1.52
CA LYS A 93 -11.79 -16.54 -0.12
C LYS A 93 -10.49 -17.30 0.14
N PRO A 94 -9.99 -17.32 1.37
CA PRO A 94 -8.86 -18.16 1.72
C PRO A 94 -9.13 -19.62 1.38
N ALA A 95 -8.14 -20.28 0.81
CA ALA A 95 -8.12 -21.74 0.68
C ALA A 95 -7.96 -22.41 2.07
N GLY A 96 -7.37 -21.70 3.02
CA GLY A 96 -7.26 -22.15 4.41
C GLY A 96 -6.57 -21.13 5.32
N TRP A 97 -6.76 -21.37 6.62
CA TRP A 97 -6.04 -20.75 7.72
C TRP A 97 -5.19 -21.81 8.42
N LEU A 98 -3.89 -21.60 8.48
CA LEU A 98 -2.96 -22.46 9.18
C LEU A 98 -2.35 -21.67 10.35
N GLY A 99 -2.94 -21.79 11.52
CA GLY A 99 -2.52 -21.01 12.68
C GLY A 99 -3.39 -21.25 13.90
N ALA A 100 -3.25 -20.39 14.90
CA ALA A 100 -3.97 -20.47 16.15
C ALA A 100 -5.49 -20.39 15.93
N PRO A 101 -6.29 -21.17 16.69
CA PRO A 101 -7.74 -21.12 16.64
C PRO A 101 -8.28 -19.77 17.12
N PRO A 102 -9.57 -19.45 16.90
CA PRO A 102 -10.21 -18.27 17.48
C PRO A 102 -10.09 -18.25 19.00
N GLY A 103 -9.89 -17.03 19.56
CA GLY A 103 -9.81 -16.75 20.98
C GLY A 103 -8.46 -16.20 21.44
N GLY A 104 -8.42 -15.75 22.70
CA GLY A 104 -7.23 -15.21 23.34
C GLY A 104 -6.87 -13.79 22.93
N HIS A 105 -5.69 -13.36 23.36
CA HIS A 105 -5.20 -11.98 23.15
C HIS A 105 -4.09 -11.87 22.10
N HIS A 106 -3.58 -13.00 21.65
CA HIS A 106 -2.58 -13.10 20.60
C HIS A 106 -2.91 -14.28 19.68
N ARG A 107 -2.89 -14.03 18.37
CA ARG A 107 -3.08 -15.09 17.37
C ARG A 107 -2.13 -14.84 16.21
N GLU A 108 -1.56 -15.92 15.70
CA GLU A 108 -0.73 -15.87 14.49
C GLU A 108 -0.97 -17.08 13.61
N GLY A 109 -0.73 -16.93 12.33
CA GLY A 109 -0.84 -17.99 11.34
C GLY A 109 -0.68 -17.48 9.93
N VAL A 110 -1.04 -18.33 8.98
CA VAL A 110 -0.92 -18.06 7.55
C VAL A 110 -2.27 -18.24 6.88
N LEU A 111 -2.71 -17.22 6.17
CA LEU A 111 -3.79 -17.28 5.20
C LEU A 111 -3.23 -17.70 3.85
N ALA A 112 -3.79 -18.74 3.28
CA ALA A 112 -3.42 -19.21 1.96
C ALA A 112 -4.55 -18.95 0.96
N PHE A 113 -4.19 -18.51 -0.25
CA PHE A 113 -5.12 -18.25 -1.35
C PHE A 113 -4.65 -18.96 -2.62
N GLU A 114 -5.60 -19.38 -3.45
CA GLU A 114 -5.28 -19.77 -4.81
C GLU A 114 -4.77 -18.55 -5.60
N VAL A 115 -3.83 -18.79 -6.49
CA VAL A 115 -3.27 -17.71 -7.32
C VAL A 115 -4.32 -17.25 -8.32
N PRO A 116 -4.71 -15.95 -8.29
CA PRO A 116 -5.64 -15.41 -9.28
C PRO A 116 -5.13 -15.56 -10.72
N ALA A 117 -5.98 -16.04 -11.60
CA ALA A 117 -5.68 -16.11 -13.02
C ALA A 117 -6.75 -15.34 -13.83
N PRO A 118 -6.38 -14.38 -14.72
CA PRO A 118 -5.03 -13.89 -14.94
C PRO A 118 -4.44 -13.21 -13.69
N ARG A 119 -3.11 -13.10 -13.60
CA ARG A 119 -2.45 -12.45 -12.46
C ARG A 119 -2.78 -10.96 -12.45
N PRO A 120 -3.19 -10.41 -11.31
CA PRO A 120 -3.44 -8.98 -11.17
C PRO A 120 -2.15 -8.17 -11.01
N GLY A 121 -2.22 -6.87 -11.25
CA GLY A 121 -1.14 -5.93 -10.93
C GLY A 121 -1.17 -5.43 -9.49
N VAL A 122 -2.36 -5.44 -8.88
CA VAL A 122 -2.57 -5.00 -7.49
C VAL A 122 -3.52 -5.95 -6.79
N ILE A 123 -3.25 -6.20 -5.52
CA ILE A 123 -4.12 -6.96 -4.63
C ILE A 123 -4.37 -6.22 -3.32
N GLU A 124 -5.55 -6.45 -2.76
CA GLU A 124 -5.93 -6.01 -1.42
C GLU A 124 -6.40 -7.21 -0.61
N LEU A 125 -5.76 -7.43 0.54
CA LEU A 125 -6.29 -8.33 1.56
C LEU A 125 -7.19 -7.51 2.49
N ARG A 126 -8.44 -7.91 2.58
CA ARG A 126 -9.45 -7.33 3.45
C ARG A 126 -9.76 -8.30 4.57
N ILE A 127 -9.80 -7.81 5.79
CA ILE A 127 -10.15 -8.58 6.98
C ILE A 127 -11.31 -7.87 7.69
N ASP A 128 -12.49 -8.48 7.63
CA ASP A 128 -13.66 -8.02 8.38
C ASP A 128 -13.56 -8.51 9.81
N ARG A 129 -13.73 -7.61 10.77
CA ARG A 129 -13.66 -7.95 12.18
C ARG A 129 -14.97 -7.67 12.90
N PRO A 130 -15.36 -8.53 13.86
CA PRO A 130 -16.55 -8.30 14.67
C PRO A 130 -16.51 -6.94 15.36
N GLY A 131 -17.58 -6.17 15.26
CA GLY A 131 -17.73 -4.85 15.87
C GLY A 131 -17.04 -3.70 15.13
N GLU A 132 -16.32 -3.95 14.05
CA GLU A 132 -15.75 -2.91 13.20
C GLU A 132 -16.70 -2.55 12.06
N SER A 133 -16.79 -1.26 11.74
CA SER A 133 -17.70 -0.76 10.69
C SER A 133 -17.14 -0.87 9.28
N ALA A 134 -15.84 -1.10 9.16
CA ALA A 134 -15.13 -1.22 7.89
C ALA A 134 -14.06 -2.31 7.99
N PRO A 135 -13.76 -2.99 6.88
CA PRO A 135 -12.67 -3.97 6.85
C PRO A 135 -11.30 -3.31 7.02
N ARG A 136 -10.36 -4.04 7.61
CA ARG A 136 -8.93 -3.71 7.58
C ARG A 136 -8.40 -4.02 6.19
N ILE A 137 -7.69 -3.08 5.55
CA ILE A 137 -7.21 -3.20 4.16
C ILE A 137 -5.69 -3.15 4.13
N PHE A 138 -5.10 -4.15 3.48
CA PHE A 138 -3.66 -4.28 3.24
C PHE A 138 -3.44 -4.46 1.74
N ARG A 139 -2.55 -3.66 1.14
CA ARG A 139 -2.43 -3.56 -0.32
C ARG A 139 -0.99 -3.80 -0.80
N TRP A 140 -0.85 -4.57 -1.88
CA TRP A 140 0.44 -4.84 -2.54
C TRP A 140 0.33 -4.62 -4.04
N GLN A 141 1.43 -4.13 -4.61
CA GLN A 141 1.68 -4.12 -6.05
C GLN A 141 2.55 -5.34 -6.39
N LEU A 142 2.28 -5.99 -7.53
CA LEU A 142 2.93 -7.23 -7.97
C LEU A 142 3.81 -7.00 -9.19
#